data_079929bb6c8961f26a368396d2f3aafb
#
_entry.id   079929bb6c8961f26a368396d2f3aafb
#
_cell.length_a   1.000
_cell.length_b   1.000
_cell.length_c   1.000
_cell.angle_alpha   90.00
_cell.angle_beta   90.00
_cell.angle_gamma   90.00
#
_symmetry.space_group_name_H-M   'P 1'
#
loop_
_entity.id
_entity.type
_entity.pdbx_description
1 polymer ?
#
loop_
_entity_poly.entity_id
_entity_poly.type
_entity_poly.pdbx_seq_one_letter_code
_entity_poly.pdbx_strand_id
1 'polypeptide(L)'
;MTPFFKKIPLNEIKPTHVRQWQNSLTSYRDESGKPYSQTYLKCINNQLTAIFNYAVKYYGLKENPCHKAGSMGKKHADEMLFWTRQEFQKFIEVMKDRPASYAVFMTLYFTGIREGELLALTPSDIDFEKKTLTVNKSYQRLGKENIITTPKTPKSNRTIPIPDGLCTCLREYMSHCYGLQKDDRLFPYAKSFLYHEMEYGCKASGVKRILTLGAMMML
;
A
#
# COMPACT_ATOMS: atom_id res chain seq x y z
N MET A 1 21.68 6.79 6.42
CA MET A 1 22.32 6.71 7.76
C MET A 1 23.83 6.53 7.65
N THR A 2 24.29 5.54 6.92
CA THR A 2 25.71 5.17 6.83
C THR A 2 26.67 6.32 6.49
N PRO A 3 26.42 7.22 5.51
CA PRO A 3 27.38 8.28 5.21
C PRO A 3 27.63 9.24 6.38
N PHE A 4 26.64 9.51 7.19
CA PHE A 4 26.74 10.49 8.28
C PHE A 4 27.51 9.94 9.50
N PHE A 5 27.19 8.68 9.90
CA PHE A 5 27.79 8.08 11.12
C PHE A 5 29.03 7.21 10.84
N LYS A 6 29.43 7.04 9.57
CA LYS A 6 30.46 6.08 9.15
C LYS A 6 31.79 6.15 9.92
N LYS A 7 32.18 7.35 10.38
CA LYS A 7 33.47 7.60 11.04
C LYS A 7 33.36 7.70 12.56
N ILE A 8 32.18 7.55 13.14
CA ILE A 8 31.96 7.71 14.58
C ILE A 8 31.64 6.34 15.16
N PRO A 9 32.45 5.84 16.12
CA PRO A 9 32.13 4.62 16.85
C PRO A 9 30.75 4.73 17.53
N LEU A 10 30.02 3.61 17.59
CA LEU A 10 28.63 3.61 18.06
C LEU A 10 28.48 4.15 19.49
N ASN A 11 29.46 3.84 20.36
CA ASN A 11 29.53 4.28 21.75
C ASN A 11 29.89 5.76 21.93
N GLU A 12 30.36 6.42 20.86
CA GLU A 12 30.73 7.85 20.87
C GLU A 12 29.65 8.73 20.23
N ILE A 13 28.59 8.13 19.68
CA ILE A 13 27.48 8.89 19.09
C ILE A 13 26.67 9.55 20.20
N LYS A 14 26.75 10.89 20.23
CA LYS A 14 26.03 11.73 21.21
C LYS A 14 24.68 12.20 20.65
N PRO A 15 23.75 12.65 21.52
CA PRO A 15 22.49 13.26 21.09
C PRO A 15 22.64 14.41 20.09
N THR A 16 23.75 15.19 20.22
CA THR A 16 24.11 16.27 19.29
C THR A 16 24.38 15.76 17.88
N HIS A 17 25.07 14.63 17.73
CA HIS A 17 25.31 14.02 16.42
C HIS A 17 24.01 13.54 15.79
N VAL A 18 23.10 12.95 16.59
CA VAL A 18 21.77 12.57 16.11
C VAL A 18 20.98 13.81 15.64
N ARG A 19 21.02 14.90 16.39
CA ARG A 19 20.32 16.14 16.02
C ARG A 19 20.90 16.75 14.74
N GLN A 20 22.21 16.76 14.57
CA GLN A 20 22.85 17.23 13.32
C GLN A 20 22.39 16.39 12.12
N TRP A 21 22.35 15.07 12.29
CA TRP A 21 21.83 14.17 11.26
C TRP A 21 20.35 14.44 10.94
N GLN A 22 19.51 14.62 11.96
CA GLN A 22 18.08 14.99 11.76
C GLN A 22 17.96 16.30 10.98
N ASN A 23 18.76 17.31 11.33
CA ASN A 23 18.74 18.60 10.64
C ASN A 23 19.17 18.46 9.18
N SER A 24 20.22 17.68 8.88
CA SER A 24 20.66 17.46 7.50
C SER A 24 19.57 16.82 6.63
N LEU A 25 18.78 15.90 7.19
CA LEU A 25 17.67 15.26 6.47
C LEU A 25 16.45 16.19 6.32
N THR A 26 16.16 16.97 7.34
CA THR A 26 15.05 17.92 7.30
C THR A 26 15.30 19.07 6.31
N SER A 27 16.57 19.47 6.17
CA SER A 27 16.99 20.51 5.24
C SER A 27 17.20 19.99 3.81
N TYR A 28 17.22 18.67 3.61
CA TYR A 28 17.42 18.09 2.28
C TYR A 28 16.34 18.52 1.30
N ARG A 29 16.76 18.79 0.07
CA ARG A 29 15.89 18.99 -1.09
C ARG A 29 16.45 18.18 -2.25
N ASP A 30 15.56 17.55 -3.01
CA ASP A 30 15.95 16.86 -4.26
C ASP A 30 16.19 17.87 -5.39
N GLU A 31 16.50 17.39 -6.59
CA GLU A 31 16.75 18.20 -7.79
C GLU A 31 15.56 19.09 -8.18
N SER A 32 14.34 18.71 -7.76
CA SER A 32 13.10 19.48 -7.97
C SER A 32 12.77 20.44 -6.80
N GLY A 33 13.66 20.53 -5.80
CA GLY A 33 13.45 21.35 -4.59
C GLY A 33 12.51 20.73 -3.55
N LYS A 34 12.13 19.44 -3.70
CA LYS A 34 11.17 18.78 -2.83
C LYS A 34 11.85 18.19 -1.59
N PRO A 35 11.29 18.43 -0.36
CA PRO A 35 11.81 17.84 0.88
C PRO A 35 11.39 16.37 1.02
N TYR A 36 12.06 15.64 1.90
CA TYR A 36 11.54 14.36 2.36
C TYR A 36 10.18 14.50 3.03
N SER A 37 9.29 13.52 2.82
CA SER A 37 7.99 13.50 3.50
C SER A 37 8.16 13.35 5.02
N GLN A 38 7.23 13.92 5.79
CA GLN A 38 7.26 13.85 7.25
C GLN A 38 7.17 12.41 7.78
N THR A 39 6.40 11.56 7.11
CA THR A 39 6.28 10.14 7.43
C THR A 39 7.57 9.37 7.12
N TYR A 40 8.26 9.70 6.02
CA TYR A 40 9.58 9.12 5.71
C TYR A 40 10.63 9.52 6.75
N LEU A 41 10.71 10.81 7.10
CA LEU A 41 11.61 11.29 8.16
C LEU A 41 11.36 10.56 9.49
N LYS A 42 10.08 10.37 9.84
CA LYS A 42 9.70 9.61 11.03
C LYS A 42 10.13 8.15 10.95
N CYS A 43 9.94 7.52 9.81
CA CYS A 43 10.32 6.12 9.58
C CYS A 43 11.83 5.90 9.79
N ILE A 44 12.68 6.71 9.15
CA ILE A 44 14.15 6.57 9.29
C ILE A 44 14.64 6.94 10.68
N ASN A 45 13.98 7.90 11.37
CA ASN A 45 14.27 8.19 12.77
C ASN A 45 13.97 6.99 13.68
N ASN A 46 12.84 6.33 13.47
CA ASN A 46 12.46 5.14 14.23
C ASN A 46 13.45 3.98 14.00
N GLN A 47 13.95 3.80 12.77
CA GLN A 47 14.96 2.79 12.47
C GLN A 47 16.27 3.06 13.23
N LEU A 48 16.74 4.32 13.24
CA LEU A 48 17.93 4.68 14.02
C LEU A 48 17.72 4.42 15.51
N THR A 49 16.55 4.80 16.04
CA THR A 49 16.18 4.55 17.45
C THR A 49 16.19 3.04 17.76
N ALA A 50 15.69 2.20 16.86
CA ALA A 50 15.69 0.75 17.01
C ALA A 50 17.12 0.17 17.04
N ILE A 51 18.02 0.66 16.19
CA ILE A 51 19.43 0.26 16.19
C ILE A 51 20.09 0.56 17.54
N PHE A 52 19.88 1.77 18.08
CA PHE A 52 20.44 2.13 19.38
C PHE A 52 19.77 1.39 20.55
N ASN A 53 18.48 1.11 20.49
CA ASN A 53 17.83 0.24 21.48
C ASN A 53 18.44 -1.16 21.48
N TYR A 54 18.75 -1.69 20.29
CA TYR A 54 19.41 -2.99 20.15
C TYR A 54 20.84 -2.95 20.74
N ALA A 55 21.58 -1.86 20.51
CA ALA A 55 22.92 -1.67 21.07
C ALA A 55 22.89 -1.54 22.60
N VAL A 56 21.91 -0.84 23.16
CA VAL A 56 21.71 -0.79 24.62
C VAL A 56 21.44 -2.18 25.18
N LYS A 57 20.57 -2.94 24.51
CA LYS A 57 20.15 -4.26 25.01
C LYS A 57 21.24 -5.33 24.93
N TYR A 58 22.05 -5.32 23.86
CA TYR A 58 22.95 -6.45 23.56
C TYR A 58 24.43 -6.10 23.51
N TYR A 59 24.79 -4.81 23.41
CA TYR A 59 26.19 -4.38 23.21
C TYR A 59 26.69 -3.43 24.32
N GLY A 60 25.98 -3.36 25.45
CA GLY A 60 26.42 -2.60 26.62
C GLY A 60 26.44 -1.08 26.45
N LEU A 61 25.75 -0.53 25.44
CA LEU A 61 25.59 0.92 25.33
C LEU A 61 24.79 1.43 26.52
N LYS A 62 25.29 2.45 27.24
CA LYS A 62 24.64 2.94 28.47
C LYS A 62 23.23 3.49 28.25
N GLU A 63 23.03 4.25 27.17
CA GLU A 63 21.75 4.88 26.84
C GLU A 63 21.58 5.08 25.33
N ASN A 64 20.35 5.19 24.89
CA ASN A 64 20.05 5.49 23.49
C ASN A 64 20.10 7.00 23.26
N PRO A 65 21.04 7.54 22.45
CA PRO A 65 21.18 8.97 22.21
C PRO A 65 19.97 9.58 21.47
N CYS A 66 19.18 8.77 20.76
CA CYS A 66 17.96 9.24 20.10
C CYS A 66 16.87 9.71 21.07
N HIS A 67 16.82 9.15 22.29
CA HIS A 67 15.81 9.55 23.27
C HIS A 67 16.01 11.01 23.70
N LYS A 68 17.27 11.43 23.94
CA LYS A 68 17.59 12.82 24.29
C LYS A 68 17.55 13.76 23.08
N ALA A 69 17.92 13.28 21.89
CA ALA A 69 17.81 14.07 20.66
C ALA A 69 16.36 14.35 20.25
N GLY A 70 15.43 13.53 20.70
CA GLY A 70 14.03 13.61 20.28
C GLY A 70 13.79 13.04 18.88
N SER A 71 12.56 13.14 18.42
CA SER A 71 12.12 12.60 17.14
C SER A 71 12.06 13.67 16.06
N MET A 72 12.18 13.26 14.78
CA MET A 72 11.86 14.09 13.62
C MET A 72 10.68 13.51 12.84
N GLY A 73 10.04 14.34 12.04
CA GLY A 73 8.87 13.97 11.26
C GLY A 73 7.59 13.88 12.09
N LYS A 74 6.45 13.79 11.41
CA LYS A 74 5.13 13.67 12.05
C LYS A 74 4.79 12.21 12.31
N LYS A 75 4.15 11.95 13.47
CA LYS A 75 3.69 10.61 13.83
C LYS A 75 2.49 10.16 12.99
N HIS A 76 1.63 11.09 12.64
CA HIS A 76 0.45 10.84 11.84
C HIS A 76 0.66 11.38 10.42
N ALA A 77 0.27 10.59 9.44
CA ALA A 77 0.13 11.07 8.08
C ALA A 77 -0.96 12.15 8.03
N ASP A 78 -0.94 12.98 6.99
CA ASP A 78 -2.07 13.84 6.67
C ASP A 78 -3.32 12.96 6.44
N GLU A 79 -4.52 13.52 6.63
CA GLU A 79 -5.77 12.78 6.44
C GLU A 79 -5.77 12.08 5.09
N MET A 80 -6.13 10.80 5.13
CA MET A 80 -6.23 9.98 3.92
C MET A 80 -7.42 10.48 3.11
N LEU A 81 -7.18 10.94 1.89
CA LEU A 81 -8.24 11.29 0.97
C LEU A 81 -9.02 10.01 0.61
N PHE A 82 -10.32 10.09 0.67
CA PHE A 82 -11.25 9.04 0.24
C PHE A 82 -12.27 9.61 -0.74
N TRP A 83 -12.87 8.75 -1.55
CA TRP A 83 -13.96 9.16 -2.43
C TRP A 83 -15.31 9.00 -1.75
N THR A 84 -16.16 9.96 -1.97
CA THR A 84 -17.59 9.83 -1.70
C THR A 84 -18.22 8.85 -2.69
N ARG A 85 -19.41 8.35 -2.36
CA ARG A 85 -20.17 7.50 -3.28
C ARG A 85 -20.41 8.16 -4.64
N GLN A 86 -20.69 9.46 -4.65
CA GLN A 86 -20.90 10.21 -5.89
C GLN A 86 -19.62 10.32 -6.73
N GLU A 87 -18.47 10.53 -6.12
CA GLU A 87 -17.18 10.57 -6.81
C GLU A 87 -16.85 9.20 -7.39
N PHE A 88 -17.05 8.13 -6.63
CA PHE A 88 -16.88 6.78 -7.16
C PHE A 88 -17.81 6.48 -8.33
N GLN A 89 -19.08 6.89 -8.26
CA GLN A 89 -20.04 6.72 -9.37
C GLN A 89 -19.58 7.42 -10.65
N LYS A 90 -19.09 8.67 -10.55
CA LYS A 90 -18.52 9.39 -11.69
C LYS A 90 -17.28 8.68 -12.26
N PHE A 91 -16.41 8.19 -11.39
CA PHE A 91 -15.22 7.46 -11.80
C PHE A 91 -15.56 6.14 -12.49
N ILE A 92 -16.44 5.33 -11.90
CA ILE A 92 -16.72 3.99 -12.42
C ILE A 92 -17.53 4.05 -13.74
N GLU A 93 -18.28 5.11 -13.96
CA GLU A 93 -19.03 5.32 -15.21
C GLU A 93 -18.10 5.39 -16.42
N VAL A 94 -16.98 6.12 -16.32
CA VAL A 94 -15.98 6.24 -17.40
C VAL A 94 -15.14 4.98 -17.59
N MET A 95 -15.26 3.99 -16.69
CA MET A 95 -14.57 2.71 -16.78
C MET A 95 -15.38 1.62 -17.49
N LYS A 96 -16.68 1.86 -17.80
CA LYS A 96 -17.55 0.85 -18.40
C LYS A 96 -17.03 0.27 -19.73
N ASP A 97 -16.37 1.09 -20.53
CA ASP A 97 -15.77 0.65 -21.81
C ASP A 97 -14.44 -0.11 -21.63
N ARG A 98 -14.03 -0.35 -20.37
CA ARG A 98 -12.79 -1.05 -19.98
C ARG A 98 -13.12 -2.18 -19.01
N PRO A 99 -13.61 -3.33 -19.49
CA PRO A 99 -14.17 -4.39 -18.62
C PRO A 99 -13.25 -4.84 -17.49
N ALA A 100 -11.95 -4.97 -17.76
CA ALA A 100 -10.96 -5.36 -16.76
C ALA A 100 -10.83 -4.30 -15.64
N SER A 101 -10.71 -3.04 -16.01
CA SER A 101 -10.59 -1.93 -15.06
C SER A 101 -11.88 -1.73 -14.28
N TYR A 102 -13.03 -1.85 -14.95
CA TYR A 102 -14.34 -1.81 -14.31
C TYR A 102 -14.46 -2.88 -13.23
N ALA A 103 -14.17 -4.14 -13.55
CA ALA A 103 -14.24 -5.26 -12.59
C ALA A 103 -13.25 -5.09 -11.43
N VAL A 104 -12.02 -4.62 -11.71
CA VAL A 104 -10.99 -4.32 -10.71
C VAL A 104 -11.49 -3.27 -9.72
N PHE A 105 -11.94 -2.12 -10.19
CA PHE A 105 -12.34 -1.02 -9.31
C PHE A 105 -13.66 -1.29 -8.58
N MET A 106 -14.59 -2.00 -9.19
CA MET A 106 -15.79 -2.50 -8.51
C MET A 106 -15.43 -3.45 -7.36
N THR A 107 -14.48 -4.37 -7.60
CA THR A 107 -14.03 -5.30 -6.55
C THR A 107 -13.37 -4.54 -5.41
N LEU A 108 -12.45 -3.62 -5.69
CA LEU A 108 -11.79 -2.80 -4.65
C LEU A 108 -12.80 -1.99 -3.83
N TYR A 109 -13.77 -1.36 -4.48
CA TYR A 109 -14.75 -0.52 -3.83
C TYR A 109 -15.65 -1.30 -2.86
N PHE A 110 -16.22 -2.42 -3.31
CA PHE A 110 -17.16 -3.19 -2.50
C PHE A 110 -16.50 -4.08 -1.44
N THR A 111 -15.24 -4.46 -1.62
CA THR A 111 -14.58 -5.40 -0.71
C THR A 111 -13.51 -4.77 0.18
N GLY A 112 -12.96 -3.64 -0.22
CA GLY A 112 -11.86 -2.99 0.49
C GLY A 112 -10.59 -3.82 0.62
N ILE A 113 -10.39 -4.81 -0.23
CA ILE A 113 -9.19 -5.64 -0.23
C ILE A 113 -7.98 -4.84 -0.70
N ARG A 114 -6.80 -5.27 -0.26
CA ARG A 114 -5.56 -4.62 -0.67
C ARG A 114 -5.24 -4.95 -2.15
N GLU A 115 -4.51 -4.04 -2.83
CA GLU A 115 -4.12 -4.24 -4.24
C GLU A 115 -3.41 -5.58 -4.50
N GLY A 116 -2.56 -6.03 -3.57
CA GLY A 116 -1.89 -7.31 -3.68
C GLY A 116 -2.84 -8.51 -3.49
N GLU A 117 -3.86 -8.37 -2.64
CA GLU A 117 -4.91 -9.36 -2.45
C GLU A 117 -5.79 -9.45 -3.70
N LEU A 118 -6.21 -8.31 -4.27
CA LEU A 118 -6.93 -8.25 -5.53
C LEU A 118 -6.19 -8.96 -6.67
N LEU A 119 -4.92 -8.64 -6.86
CA LEU A 119 -4.09 -9.20 -7.94
C LEU A 119 -3.75 -10.68 -7.74
N ALA A 120 -4.02 -11.24 -6.54
CA ALA A 120 -3.88 -12.66 -6.25
C ALA A 120 -5.19 -13.45 -6.39
N LEU A 121 -6.34 -12.78 -6.54
CA LEU A 121 -7.64 -13.45 -6.66
C LEU A 121 -7.69 -14.43 -7.84
N THR A 122 -8.36 -15.54 -7.60
CA THR A 122 -8.67 -16.57 -8.59
C THR A 122 -10.18 -16.80 -8.63
N PRO A 123 -10.74 -17.39 -9.70
CA PRO A 123 -12.14 -17.78 -9.72
C PRO A 123 -12.59 -18.63 -8.53
N SER A 124 -11.71 -19.52 -8.03
CA SER A 124 -11.99 -20.37 -6.86
C SER A 124 -12.14 -19.62 -5.53
N ASP A 125 -11.73 -18.36 -5.45
CA ASP A 125 -11.92 -17.50 -4.26
C ASP A 125 -13.33 -16.90 -4.19
N ILE A 126 -14.16 -17.06 -5.22
CA ILE A 126 -15.49 -16.43 -5.33
C ILE A 126 -16.56 -17.50 -5.26
N ASP A 127 -17.39 -17.45 -4.23
CA ASP A 127 -18.60 -18.27 -4.11
C ASP A 127 -19.81 -17.43 -4.51
N PHE A 128 -20.30 -17.63 -5.73
CA PHE A 128 -21.41 -16.89 -6.27
C PHE A 128 -22.77 -17.30 -5.69
N GLU A 129 -22.91 -18.50 -5.11
CA GLU A 129 -24.14 -18.96 -4.46
C GLU A 129 -24.27 -18.30 -3.08
N LYS A 130 -23.17 -18.34 -2.30
CA LYS A 130 -23.11 -17.69 -0.99
C LYS A 130 -22.85 -16.20 -1.08
N LYS A 131 -22.56 -15.68 -2.28
CA LYS A 131 -22.17 -14.28 -2.53
C LYS A 131 -21.03 -13.83 -1.62
N THR A 132 -19.95 -14.58 -1.63
CA THR A 132 -18.77 -14.31 -0.80
C THR A 132 -17.49 -14.36 -1.60
N LEU A 133 -16.49 -13.58 -1.15
CA LEU A 133 -15.14 -13.55 -1.69
C LEU A 133 -14.15 -13.86 -0.56
N THR A 134 -13.29 -14.85 -0.77
CA THR A 134 -12.29 -15.27 0.20
C THR A 134 -10.94 -14.66 -0.11
N VAL A 135 -10.33 -14.02 0.90
CA VAL A 135 -8.99 -13.44 0.82
C VAL A 135 -8.04 -14.28 1.67
N ASN A 136 -7.16 -15.02 1.01
CA ASN A 136 -6.21 -15.95 1.64
C ASN A 136 -4.80 -15.88 1.04
N LYS A 137 -4.56 -14.98 0.10
CA LYS A 137 -3.28 -14.83 -0.60
C LYS A 137 -3.04 -13.39 -1.05
N SER A 138 -1.79 -13.06 -1.35
CA SER A 138 -1.41 -11.74 -1.84
C SER A 138 -0.31 -11.87 -2.90
N TYR A 139 -0.45 -11.12 -3.97
CA TYR A 139 0.51 -11.04 -5.06
C TYR A 139 1.48 -9.89 -4.84
N GLN A 140 2.75 -10.17 -5.09
CA GLN A 140 3.79 -9.16 -5.22
C GLN A 140 4.76 -9.53 -6.34
N ARG A 141 5.39 -8.52 -6.93
CA ARG A 141 6.44 -8.70 -7.91
C ARG A 141 7.77 -8.27 -7.31
N LEU A 142 8.71 -9.19 -7.22
CA LEU A 142 10.07 -8.93 -6.76
C LEU A 142 11.03 -9.06 -7.96
N GLY A 143 11.55 -7.93 -8.41
CA GLY A 143 12.33 -7.89 -9.64
C GLY A 143 11.49 -8.32 -10.85
N LYS A 144 11.84 -9.47 -11.45
CA LYS A 144 11.10 -10.05 -12.60
C LYS A 144 10.15 -11.18 -12.21
N GLU A 145 10.16 -11.64 -10.95
CA GLU A 145 9.39 -12.78 -10.50
C GLU A 145 8.04 -12.38 -9.91
N ASN A 146 7.01 -13.13 -10.27
CA ASN A 146 5.67 -13.01 -9.72
C ASN A 146 5.56 -13.96 -8.52
N ILE A 147 5.35 -13.43 -7.33
CA ILE A 147 5.29 -14.22 -6.10
C ILE A 147 3.89 -14.08 -5.50
N ILE A 148 3.25 -15.24 -5.25
CA ILE A 148 2.03 -15.32 -4.47
C ILE A 148 2.40 -15.81 -3.07
N THR A 149 2.07 -15.04 -2.06
CA THR A 149 2.34 -15.37 -0.65
C THR A 149 1.05 -15.59 0.10
N THR A 150 1.07 -16.50 1.05
CA THR A 150 0.02 -16.59 2.07
C THR A 150 0.14 -15.41 3.03
N PRO A 151 -0.95 -14.97 3.66
CA PRO A 151 -0.91 -13.90 4.65
C PRO A 151 0.03 -14.22 5.81
N LYS A 152 0.70 -13.18 6.33
CA LYS A 152 1.66 -13.32 7.45
C LYS A 152 1.03 -13.84 8.75
N THR A 153 -0.28 -13.70 8.91
CA THR A 153 -1.01 -14.16 10.10
C THR A 153 -2.30 -14.86 9.70
N PRO A 154 -2.74 -15.90 10.43
CA PRO A 154 -4.02 -16.58 10.17
C PRO A 154 -5.23 -15.63 10.19
N LYS A 155 -5.19 -14.58 11.01
CA LYS A 155 -6.24 -13.55 11.10
C LYS A 155 -6.41 -12.71 9.82
N SER A 156 -5.46 -12.78 8.90
CA SER A 156 -5.55 -12.07 7.61
C SER A 156 -6.39 -12.83 6.60
N ASN A 157 -6.64 -14.13 6.82
CA ASN A 157 -7.60 -14.89 6.03
C ASN A 157 -9.01 -14.45 6.43
N ARG A 158 -9.79 -14.03 5.45
CA ARG A 158 -11.14 -13.55 5.69
C ARG A 158 -12.04 -13.81 4.51
N THR A 159 -13.31 -14.01 4.78
CA THR A 159 -14.37 -14.09 3.78
C THR A 159 -15.24 -12.84 3.89
N ILE A 160 -15.49 -12.20 2.76
CA ILE A 160 -16.18 -10.92 2.64
C ILE A 160 -17.48 -11.17 1.88
N PRO A 161 -18.64 -10.75 2.39
CA PRO A 161 -19.87 -10.77 1.61
C PRO A 161 -19.78 -9.75 0.45
N ILE A 162 -20.27 -10.14 -0.71
CA ILE A 162 -20.27 -9.30 -1.92
C ILE A 162 -21.68 -9.07 -2.42
N PRO A 163 -22.03 -7.85 -2.85
CA PRO A 163 -23.38 -7.53 -3.33
C PRO A 163 -23.63 -8.14 -4.72
N ASP A 164 -24.91 -8.29 -5.09
CA ASP A 164 -25.33 -8.84 -6.37
C ASP A 164 -24.73 -8.13 -7.57
N GLY A 165 -24.63 -6.80 -7.51
CA GLY A 165 -24.02 -6.01 -8.56
C GLY A 165 -22.55 -6.37 -8.82
N LEU A 166 -21.79 -6.70 -7.77
CA LEU A 166 -20.41 -7.16 -7.92
C LEU A 166 -20.36 -8.59 -8.45
N CYS A 167 -21.26 -9.48 -7.99
CA CYS A 167 -21.38 -10.84 -8.52
C CYS A 167 -21.65 -10.83 -10.03
N THR A 168 -22.58 -9.99 -10.49
CA THR A 168 -22.90 -9.84 -11.92
C THR A 168 -21.68 -9.33 -12.69
N CYS A 169 -21.04 -8.28 -12.21
CA CYS A 169 -19.86 -7.70 -12.82
C CYS A 169 -18.71 -8.72 -12.97
N LEU A 170 -18.45 -9.52 -11.92
CA LEU A 170 -17.40 -10.52 -11.95
C LEU A 170 -17.71 -11.69 -12.90
N ARG A 171 -18.96 -12.16 -12.93
CA ARG A 171 -19.41 -13.19 -13.91
C ARG A 171 -19.23 -12.70 -15.34
N GLU A 172 -19.67 -11.48 -15.62
CA GLU A 172 -19.55 -10.87 -16.94
C GLU A 172 -18.08 -10.74 -17.33
N TYR A 173 -17.23 -10.20 -16.46
CA TYR A 173 -15.80 -10.12 -16.72
C TYR A 173 -15.17 -11.49 -17.00
N MET A 174 -15.47 -12.50 -16.16
CA MET A 174 -14.95 -13.85 -16.31
C MET A 174 -15.42 -14.51 -17.63
N SER A 175 -16.63 -14.22 -18.10
CA SER A 175 -17.14 -14.74 -19.38
C SER A 175 -16.37 -14.22 -20.59
N HIS A 176 -15.72 -13.06 -20.47
CA HIS A 176 -14.84 -12.48 -21.50
C HIS A 176 -13.39 -12.99 -21.41
N CYS A 177 -13.02 -13.68 -20.33
CA CYS A 177 -11.66 -14.21 -20.15
C CYS A 177 -11.51 -15.57 -20.82
N TYR A 178 -10.89 -15.60 -22.00
CA TYR A 178 -10.69 -16.87 -22.73
C TYR A 178 -9.76 -17.82 -21.97
N GLY A 179 -10.18 -19.07 -21.81
CA GLY A 179 -9.36 -20.13 -21.21
C GLY A 179 -9.09 -19.99 -19.71
N LEU A 180 -9.75 -19.08 -19.01
CA LEU A 180 -9.56 -18.84 -17.57
C LEU A 180 -9.89 -20.12 -16.76
N GLN A 181 -8.88 -20.64 -16.05
CA GLN A 181 -9.04 -21.78 -15.16
C GLN A 181 -9.36 -21.32 -13.73
N LYS A 182 -9.90 -22.22 -12.92
CA LYS A 182 -10.34 -21.90 -11.54
C LYS A 182 -9.23 -21.38 -10.63
N ASP A 183 -7.97 -21.76 -10.90
CA ASP A 183 -6.81 -21.38 -10.10
C ASP A 183 -5.90 -20.34 -10.77
N ASP A 184 -6.28 -19.87 -11.96
CA ASP A 184 -5.60 -18.76 -12.61
C ASP A 184 -5.89 -17.44 -11.89
N ARG A 185 -4.95 -16.50 -11.97
CA ARG A 185 -5.21 -15.15 -11.44
C ARG A 185 -6.31 -14.49 -12.26
N LEU A 186 -7.39 -14.10 -11.58
CA LEU A 186 -8.52 -13.41 -12.20
C LEU A 186 -8.09 -12.09 -12.84
N PHE A 187 -7.15 -11.37 -12.20
CA PHE A 187 -6.57 -10.13 -12.69
C PHE A 187 -5.06 -10.31 -12.91
N PRO A 188 -4.62 -10.82 -14.07
CA PRO A 188 -3.21 -11.12 -14.35
C PRO A 188 -2.36 -9.89 -14.65
N TYR A 189 -2.63 -8.80 -13.94
CA TYR A 189 -1.95 -7.51 -14.11
C TYR A 189 -0.86 -7.29 -13.07
N ALA A 190 -0.03 -6.26 -13.30
CA ALA A 190 0.90 -5.71 -12.32
C ALA A 190 0.25 -4.51 -11.59
N LYS A 191 0.82 -4.11 -10.46
CA LYS A 191 0.33 -2.92 -9.71
C LYS A 191 0.33 -1.64 -10.55
N SER A 192 1.29 -1.48 -11.45
CA SER A 192 1.36 -0.32 -12.36
C SER A 192 0.10 -0.15 -13.20
N PHE A 193 -0.54 -1.26 -13.62
CA PHE A 193 -1.81 -1.21 -14.33
C PHE A 193 -2.87 -0.49 -13.50
N LEU A 194 -3.02 -0.84 -12.22
CA LEU A 194 -4.01 -0.22 -11.33
C LEU A 194 -3.82 1.30 -11.22
N TYR A 195 -2.56 1.74 -11.14
CA TYR A 195 -2.24 3.17 -11.03
C TYR A 195 -2.48 3.93 -12.33
N HIS A 196 -2.17 3.33 -13.48
CA HIS A 196 -2.41 3.93 -14.79
C HIS A 196 -3.92 4.04 -15.06
N GLU A 197 -4.69 2.99 -14.78
CA GLU A 197 -6.14 3.00 -14.97
C GLU A 197 -6.83 3.97 -14.01
N MET A 198 -6.37 4.06 -12.77
CA MET A 198 -6.86 5.08 -11.84
C MET A 198 -6.56 6.50 -12.35
N GLU A 199 -5.37 6.75 -12.85
CA GLU A 199 -5.00 8.05 -13.39
C GLU A 199 -5.86 8.42 -14.60
N TYR A 200 -6.07 7.47 -15.51
CA TYR A 200 -6.98 7.64 -16.65
C TYR A 200 -8.39 7.99 -16.18
N GLY A 201 -8.97 7.18 -15.29
CA GLY A 201 -10.33 7.37 -14.81
C GLY A 201 -10.53 8.69 -14.06
N CYS A 202 -9.56 9.10 -13.24
CA CYS A 202 -9.60 10.39 -12.57
C CYS A 202 -9.57 11.56 -13.55
N LYS A 203 -8.72 11.49 -14.59
CA LYS A 203 -8.66 12.52 -15.64
C LYS A 203 -9.96 12.58 -16.45
N ALA A 204 -10.52 11.44 -16.81
CA ALA A 204 -11.72 11.36 -17.62
C ALA A 204 -12.99 11.79 -16.85
N SER A 205 -13.08 11.45 -15.55
CA SER A 205 -14.24 11.77 -14.71
C SER A 205 -14.15 13.14 -14.01
N GLY A 206 -12.97 13.76 -13.98
CA GLY A 206 -12.70 14.98 -13.19
C GLY A 206 -12.65 14.76 -11.68
N VAL A 207 -12.65 13.50 -11.22
CA VAL A 207 -12.54 13.15 -9.80
C VAL A 207 -11.10 13.26 -9.32
N LYS A 208 -10.91 13.81 -8.13
CA LYS A 208 -9.57 13.94 -7.54
C LYS A 208 -8.94 12.57 -7.28
N ARG A 209 -7.69 12.39 -7.72
CA ARG A 209 -6.95 11.16 -7.45
C ARG A 209 -6.69 10.97 -5.96
N ILE A 210 -6.95 9.77 -5.45
CA ILE A 210 -6.58 9.32 -4.10
C ILE A 210 -5.25 8.57 -4.13
N LEU A 211 -4.48 8.65 -3.03
CA LEU A 211 -3.12 8.11 -2.97
C LEU A 211 -3.07 6.59 -2.82
N THR A 212 -4.12 5.99 -2.26
CA THR A 212 -4.18 4.54 -2.02
C THR A 212 -5.49 3.96 -2.52
N LEU A 213 -5.40 2.82 -3.20
CA LEU A 213 -6.58 2.09 -3.68
C LEU A 213 -7.48 1.61 -2.53
N GLY A 214 -6.93 1.41 -1.32
CA GLY A 214 -7.71 1.08 -0.12
C GLY A 214 -8.60 2.21 0.42
N ALA A 215 -8.40 3.46 -0.04
CA ALA A 215 -9.25 4.60 0.31
C ALA A 215 -10.54 4.70 -0.54
N MET A 216 -10.79 3.72 -1.42
CA MET A 216 -12.01 3.65 -2.24
C MET A 216 -13.18 2.97 -1.52
N MET A 217 -12.99 2.50 -0.29
CA MET A 217 -14.02 1.77 0.46
C MET A 217 -15.30 2.58 0.63
N MET A 218 -16.44 1.88 0.50
CA MET A 218 -17.73 2.36 1.02
C MET A 218 -17.64 2.49 2.55
N LEU A 219 -17.75 3.70 3.05
CA LEU A 219 -18.10 3.96 4.44
C LEU A 219 -19.60 3.76 4.64
#